data_f8626e2686aee4b9cf725c450f8ce6fb
#
_entry.id   f8626e2686aee4b9cf725c450f8ce6fb
#
_cell.length_a   1.000
_cell.length_b   1.000
_cell.length_c   1.000
_cell.angle_alpha   90.00
_cell.angle_beta   90.00
_cell.angle_gamma   90.00
#
_symmetry.space_group_name_H-M   'P 1'
#
loop_
_entity.id
_entity.type
_entity.pdbx_description
1 polymer ?
#
loop_
_entity_poly.entity_id
_entity_poly.type
_entity_poly.pdbx_seq_one_letter_code
_entity_poly.pdbx_strand_id
1 'polypeptide(L)'
;IAELIFPLIGIWGLSELLSGKWSDSLAWAKIKIATLITGGIALVVGVGSQFFFDFKSPKDLERFTGMLGDEAKAQTLMNAIVEDRASLAMHSGFYSLVLILIAAALLWALVHKKINTTIFMLGFAAIIAIDEIKVAAKYLNEENYKDEADYEMELAPREVDAQILKDTDPYYRVLDLTRATFEDAIQSYHHK
;
A
#
# COMPACT_ATOMS: atom_id res chain seq x y z
N ILE A 1 10.33 2.81 8.44
CA ILE A 1 10.54 3.98 9.32
C ILE A 1 9.59 5.13 8.91
N ALA A 2 9.50 5.49 7.64
CA ALA A 2 8.60 6.56 7.16
C ALA A 2 7.13 6.30 7.51
N GLU A 3 6.65 5.08 7.33
CA GLU A 3 5.29 4.63 7.64
C GLU A 3 4.89 4.81 9.12
N LEU A 4 5.86 4.85 10.03
CA LEU A 4 5.64 5.12 11.45
C LEU A 4 5.74 6.62 11.76
N ILE A 5 6.72 7.32 11.16
CA ILE A 5 7.02 8.71 11.48
C ILE A 5 5.92 9.65 10.98
N PHE A 6 5.41 9.46 9.75
CA PHE A 6 4.37 10.36 9.21
C PHE A 6 3.08 10.34 10.03
N PRO A 7 2.50 9.19 10.40
CA PRO A 7 1.34 9.16 11.30
C PRO A 7 1.61 9.82 12.66
N LEU A 8 2.79 9.61 13.25
CA LEU A 8 3.15 10.23 14.53
C LEU A 8 3.20 11.75 14.44
N ILE A 9 3.80 12.31 13.39
CA ILE A 9 3.81 13.76 13.15
C ILE A 9 2.38 14.27 12.94
N GLY A 10 1.54 13.54 12.22
CA GLY A 10 0.13 13.85 12.01
C GLY A 10 -0.65 13.92 13.33
N ILE A 11 -0.49 12.90 14.18
CA ILE A 11 -1.14 12.84 15.52
C ILE A 11 -0.63 13.98 16.40
N TRP A 12 0.66 14.27 16.37
CA TRP A 12 1.23 15.39 17.13
C TRP A 12 0.65 16.73 16.68
N GLY A 13 0.62 16.98 15.36
CA GLY A 13 0.01 18.19 14.81
C GLY A 13 -1.47 18.35 15.18
N LEU A 14 -2.23 17.24 15.17
CA LEU A 14 -3.62 17.21 15.60
C LEU A 14 -3.76 17.49 17.10
N SER A 15 -2.89 16.93 17.93
CA SER A 15 -2.84 17.18 19.38
C SER A 15 -2.58 18.66 19.68
N GLU A 16 -1.64 19.29 18.98
CA GLU A 16 -1.37 20.73 19.11
C GLU A 16 -2.59 21.58 18.70
N LEU A 17 -3.30 21.21 17.63
CA LEU A 17 -4.53 21.88 17.20
C LEU A 17 -5.62 21.78 18.29
N LEU A 18 -5.83 20.59 18.82
CA LEU A 18 -6.87 20.31 19.84
C LEU A 18 -6.53 20.91 21.22
N SER A 19 -5.25 21.17 21.51
CA SER A 19 -4.81 21.78 22.78
C SER A 19 -5.27 23.21 22.96
N GLY A 20 -5.83 23.86 21.93
CA GLY A 20 -6.29 25.23 21.97
C GLY A 20 -5.18 26.29 22.05
N LYS A 21 -3.92 25.90 21.83
CA LYS A 21 -2.76 26.81 21.85
C LYS A 21 -2.77 27.84 20.72
N TRP A 22 -3.49 27.56 19.63
CA TRP A 22 -3.57 28.42 18.46
C TRP A 22 -4.92 29.13 18.39
N SER A 23 -4.91 30.40 18.00
CA SER A 23 -6.15 31.09 17.65
C SER A 23 -6.80 30.42 16.44
N ASP A 24 -8.13 30.48 16.36
CA ASP A 24 -8.91 29.88 15.25
C ASP A 24 -8.41 30.37 13.87
N SER A 25 -8.05 31.65 13.76
CA SER A 25 -7.50 32.25 12.53
C SER A 25 -6.12 31.69 12.16
N LEU A 26 -5.22 31.51 13.13
CA LEU A 26 -3.90 30.93 12.90
C LEU A 26 -3.98 29.46 12.56
N ALA A 27 -4.81 28.70 13.28
CA ALA A 27 -5.07 27.31 13.01
C ALA A 27 -5.56 27.11 11.56
N TRP A 28 -6.56 27.88 11.16
CA TRP A 28 -7.10 27.82 9.81
C TRP A 28 -6.08 28.25 8.73
N ALA A 29 -5.25 29.24 8.99
CA ALA A 29 -4.19 29.62 8.06
C ALA A 29 -3.17 28.48 7.83
N LYS A 30 -2.77 27.79 8.89
CA LYS A 30 -1.86 26.63 8.79
C LYS A 30 -2.53 25.46 8.04
N ILE A 31 -3.78 25.15 8.32
CA ILE A 31 -4.54 24.11 7.63
C ILE A 31 -4.63 24.41 6.13
N LYS A 32 -4.96 25.66 5.75
CA LYS A 32 -5.00 26.05 4.34
C LYS A 32 -3.68 25.82 3.63
N ILE A 33 -2.58 26.23 4.24
CA ILE A 33 -1.24 26.06 3.65
C ILE A 33 -0.92 24.58 3.49
N ALA A 34 -1.14 23.77 4.53
CA ALA A 34 -0.93 22.34 4.46
C ALA A 34 -1.78 21.68 3.36
N THR A 35 -3.07 22.02 3.28
CA THR A 35 -3.99 21.51 2.25
C THR A 35 -3.55 21.92 0.85
N LEU A 36 -3.09 23.15 0.66
CA LEU A 36 -2.61 23.63 -0.64
C LEU A 36 -1.34 22.89 -1.08
N ILE A 37 -0.40 22.65 -0.15
CA ILE A 37 0.83 21.94 -0.45
C ILE A 37 0.54 20.47 -0.78
N THR A 38 -0.16 19.76 0.12
CA THR A 38 -0.44 18.32 -0.06
C THR A 38 -1.41 18.07 -1.21
N GLY A 39 -2.46 18.88 -1.32
CA GLY A 39 -3.41 18.82 -2.43
C GLY A 39 -2.77 19.21 -3.77
N GLY A 40 -1.86 20.19 -3.77
CA GLY A 40 -1.08 20.56 -4.94
C GLY A 40 -0.18 19.42 -5.42
N ILE A 41 0.51 18.73 -4.50
CA ILE A 41 1.31 17.54 -4.82
C ILE A 41 0.42 16.44 -5.40
N ALA A 42 -0.72 16.13 -4.76
CA ALA A 42 -1.65 15.11 -5.24
C ALA A 42 -2.18 15.44 -6.65
N LEU A 43 -2.48 16.71 -6.92
CA LEU A 43 -2.92 17.19 -8.23
C LEU A 43 -1.81 17.08 -9.27
N VAL A 44 -0.58 17.45 -8.93
CA VAL A 44 0.59 17.29 -9.82
C VAL A 44 0.84 15.82 -10.13
N VAL A 45 0.72 14.93 -9.15
CA VAL A 45 0.85 13.48 -9.36
C VAL A 45 -0.32 12.96 -10.21
N GLY A 46 -1.56 13.38 -9.94
CA GLY A 46 -2.74 12.91 -10.66
C GLY A 46 -2.75 13.36 -12.13
N VAL A 47 -2.58 14.65 -12.38
CA VAL A 47 -2.65 15.23 -13.75
C VAL A 47 -1.29 15.21 -14.40
N GLY A 48 -0.23 15.55 -13.66
CA GLY A 48 1.12 15.72 -14.17
C GLY A 48 1.84 14.41 -14.46
N SER A 49 1.39 13.30 -13.86
CA SER A 49 2.04 12.00 -14.06
C SER A 49 2.17 11.61 -15.53
N GLN A 50 1.18 11.94 -16.33
CA GLN A 50 1.20 11.66 -17.78
C GLN A 50 2.21 12.51 -18.56
N PHE A 51 2.64 13.65 -18.00
CA PHE A 51 3.58 14.56 -18.64
C PHE A 51 5.02 14.40 -18.13
N PHE A 52 5.18 13.96 -16.86
CA PHE A 52 6.48 13.87 -16.20
C PHE A 52 7.04 12.46 -16.15
N PHE A 53 6.20 11.42 -16.29
CA PHE A 53 6.63 10.02 -16.25
C PHE A 53 6.26 9.31 -17.53
N ASP A 54 7.18 8.54 -18.08
CA ASP A 54 6.94 7.70 -19.25
C ASP A 54 6.40 6.31 -18.87
N PHE A 55 6.39 5.97 -17.57
CA PHE A 55 5.95 4.69 -16.99
C PHE A 55 6.64 3.44 -17.58
N LYS A 56 7.74 3.62 -18.30
CA LYS A 56 8.54 2.57 -18.94
C LYS A 56 9.75 2.24 -18.09
N SER A 57 10.06 0.95 -17.95
CA SER A 57 11.37 0.52 -17.49
C SER A 57 12.24 0.16 -18.69
N PRO A 58 13.55 0.52 -18.70
CA PRO A 58 14.45 0.19 -19.80
C PRO A 58 14.53 -1.31 -20.12
N LYS A 59 14.25 -2.16 -19.14
CA LYS A 59 14.30 -3.62 -19.24
C LYS A 59 12.95 -4.27 -19.55
N ASP A 60 11.85 -3.52 -19.55
CA ASP A 60 10.51 -4.11 -19.72
C ASP A 60 10.36 -4.79 -21.07
N LEU A 61 10.78 -4.14 -22.16
CA LEU A 61 10.65 -4.70 -23.51
C LEU A 61 11.50 -5.98 -23.67
N GLU A 62 12.74 -5.97 -23.23
CA GLU A 62 13.62 -7.13 -23.29
C GLU A 62 13.04 -8.33 -22.51
N ARG A 63 12.55 -8.06 -21.31
CA ARG A 63 11.90 -9.06 -20.46
C ARG A 63 10.67 -9.67 -21.12
N PHE A 64 9.79 -8.85 -21.67
CA PHE A 64 8.56 -9.33 -22.32
C PHE A 64 8.85 -10.04 -23.63
N THR A 65 9.85 -9.58 -24.41
CA THR A 65 10.30 -10.29 -25.63
C THR A 65 10.86 -11.67 -25.29
N GLY A 66 11.64 -11.77 -24.21
CA GLY A 66 12.15 -13.06 -23.71
C GLY A 66 11.05 -14.01 -23.25
N MET A 67 9.98 -13.48 -22.63
CA MET A 67 8.82 -14.28 -22.18
C MET A 67 7.90 -14.74 -23.32
N LEU A 68 7.65 -13.87 -24.28
CA LEU A 68 6.66 -14.10 -25.35
C LEU A 68 7.27 -14.65 -26.63
N GLY A 69 8.59 -14.55 -26.81
CA GLY A 69 9.28 -14.96 -28.05
C GLY A 69 8.91 -14.15 -29.29
N ASP A 70 8.18 -13.04 -29.14
CA ASP A 70 7.64 -12.22 -30.22
C ASP A 70 7.68 -10.74 -29.81
N GLU A 71 8.48 -9.96 -30.52
CA GLU A 71 8.69 -8.54 -30.19
C GLU A 71 7.41 -7.69 -30.41
N ALA A 72 6.60 -8.01 -31.42
CA ALA A 72 5.36 -7.28 -31.66
C ALA A 72 4.34 -7.47 -30.54
N LYS A 73 4.22 -8.70 -30.01
CA LYS A 73 3.38 -8.99 -28.85
C LYS A 73 3.93 -8.35 -27.58
N ALA A 74 5.25 -8.40 -27.38
CA ALA A 74 5.92 -7.75 -26.25
C ALA A 74 5.68 -6.23 -26.27
N GLN A 75 5.76 -5.58 -27.42
CA GLN A 75 5.47 -4.15 -27.57
C GLN A 75 4.00 -3.82 -27.26
N THR A 76 3.07 -4.66 -27.72
CA THR A 76 1.64 -4.48 -27.42
C THR A 76 1.37 -4.59 -25.92
N LEU A 77 1.93 -5.60 -25.28
CA LEU A 77 1.83 -5.79 -23.82
C LEU A 77 2.44 -4.61 -23.06
N MET A 78 3.62 -4.16 -23.47
CA MET A 78 4.28 -3.01 -22.85
C MET A 78 3.43 -1.75 -22.93
N ASN A 79 2.82 -1.46 -24.08
CA ASN A 79 1.96 -0.30 -24.26
C ASN A 79 0.72 -0.37 -23.33
N ALA A 80 0.09 -1.54 -23.23
CA ALA A 80 -1.04 -1.76 -22.32
C ALA A 80 -0.64 -1.55 -20.83
N ILE A 81 0.53 -2.05 -20.42
CA ILE A 81 1.04 -1.87 -19.07
C ILE A 81 1.37 -0.39 -18.78
N VAL A 82 1.92 0.34 -19.74
CA VAL A 82 2.21 1.78 -19.60
C VAL A 82 0.91 2.57 -19.43
N GLU A 83 -0.11 2.26 -20.23
CA GLU A 83 -1.43 2.90 -20.14
C GLU A 83 -2.10 2.60 -18.78
N ASP A 84 -2.03 1.35 -18.32
CA ASP A 84 -2.56 0.95 -17.02
C ASP A 84 -1.84 1.66 -15.85
N ARG A 85 -0.50 1.70 -15.87
CA ARG A 85 0.31 2.43 -14.86
C ARG A 85 -0.04 3.92 -14.84
N ALA A 86 -0.20 4.55 -16.01
CA ALA A 86 -0.58 5.95 -16.12
C ALA A 86 -1.99 6.21 -15.57
N SER A 87 -2.94 5.33 -15.90
CA SER A 87 -4.31 5.36 -15.38
C SER A 87 -4.33 5.20 -13.85
N LEU A 88 -3.59 4.24 -13.31
CA LEU A 88 -3.47 4.02 -11.86
C LEU A 88 -2.89 5.23 -11.14
N ALA A 89 -1.86 5.86 -11.70
CA ALA A 89 -1.25 7.07 -11.10
C ALA A 89 -2.26 8.22 -11.07
N MET A 90 -3.00 8.44 -12.16
CA MET A 90 -4.03 9.46 -12.24
C MET A 90 -5.16 9.22 -11.23
N HIS A 91 -5.70 7.99 -11.18
CA HIS A 91 -6.74 7.64 -10.22
C HIS A 91 -6.28 7.81 -8.77
N SER A 92 -5.05 7.37 -8.46
CA SER A 92 -4.48 7.50 -7.11
C SER A 92 -4.28 8.95 -6.71
N GLY A 93 -3.83 9.82 -7.62
CA GLY A 93 -3.68 11.24 -7.39
C GLY A 93 -5.00 11.94 -7.11
N PHE A 94 -6.04 11.68 -7.92
CA PHE A 94 -7.37 12.24 -7.71
C PHE A 94 -8.03 11.70 -6.43
N TYR A 95 -7.90 10.41 -6.16
CA TYR A 95 -8.41 9.81 -4.94
C TYR A 95 -7.79 10.45 -3.70
N SER A 96 -6.46 10.60 -3.69
CA SER A 96 -5.74 11.28 -2.60
C SER A 96 -6.20 12.74 -2.44
N LEU A 97 -6.41 13.47 -3.56
CA LEU A 97 -6.92 14.83 -3.52
C LEU A 97 -8.30 14.91 -2.84
N VAL A 98 -9.21 14.00 -3.18
CA VAL A 98 -10.54 13.93 -2.56
C VAL A 98 -10.42 13.69 -1.05
N LEU A 99 -9.60 12.75 -0.61
CA LEU A 99 -9.38 12.49 0.82
C LEU A 99 -8.80 13.71 1.56
N ILE A 100 -7.82 14.39 0.95
CA ILE A 100 -7.23 15.63 1.49
C ILE A 100 -8.29 16.71 1.65
N LEU A 101 -9.16 16.90 0.66
CA LEU A 101 -10.23 17.89 0.72
C LEU A 101 -11.28 17.56 1.79
N ILE A 102 -11.66 16.29 1.94
CA ILE A 102 -12.59 15.86 3.00
C ILE A 102 -11.95 16.09 4.38
N ALA A 103 -10.68 15.71 4.57
CA ALA A 103 -9.96 15.96 5.82
C ALA A 103 -9.86 17.46 6.12
N ALA A 104 -9.56 18.29 5.12
CA ALA A 104 -9.52 19.75 5.26
C ALA A 104 -10.90 20.33 5.62
N ALA A 105 -11.98 19.81 5.06
CA ALA A 105 -13.34 20.22 5.39
C ALA A 105 -13.72 19.88 6.84
N LEU A 106 -13.33 18.70 7.33
CA LEU A 106 -13.52 18.32 8.73
C LEU A 106 -12.71 19.21 9.68
N LEU A 107 -11.46 19.50 9.35
CA LEU A 107 -10.60 20.41 10.13
C LEU A 107 -11.18 21.83 10.12
N TRP A 108 -11.69 22.31 8.99
CA TRP A 108 -12.37 23.60 8.88
C TRP A 108 -13.60 23.64 9.79
N ALA A 109 -14.44 22.60 9.76
CA ALA A 109 -15.64 22.54 10.56
C ALA A 109 -15.33 22.50 12.07
N LEU A 110 -14.25 21.83 12.46
CA LEU A 110 -13.77 21.80 13.84
C LEU A 110 -13.29 23.18 14.30
N VAL A 111 -12.41 23.84 13.54
CA VAL A 111 -11.86 25.16 13.87
C VAL A 111 -12.94 26.22 13.96
N HIS A 112 -13.94 26.17 13.08
CA HIS A 112 -15.07 27.11 13.10
C HIS A 112 -16.22 26.66 14.05
N LYS A 113 -15.96 25.66 14.91
CA LYS A 113 -16.92 25.17 15.94
C LYS A 113 -18.26 24.72 15.36
N LYS A 114 -18.27 24.27 14.10
CA LYS A 114 -19.47 23.70 13.45
C LYS A 114 -19.74 22.27 13.89
N ILE A 115 -18.69 21.54 14.28
CA ILE A 115 -18.75 20.19 14.84
C ILE A 115 -17.95 20.14 16.13
N ASN A 116 -18.30 19.23 17.02
CA ASN A 116 -17.53 18.98 18.24
C ASN A 116 -16.36 18.04 17.96
N THR A 117 -15.41 17.96 18.91
CA THR A 117 -14.21 17.11 18.80
C THR A 117 -14.57 15.63 18.58
N THR A 118 -15.64 15.13 19.21
CA THR A 118 -16.04 13.71 19.07
C THR A 118 -16.49 13.40 17.64
N ILE A 119 -17.34 14.24 17.06
CA ILE A 119 -17.80 14.10 15.67
C ILE A 119 -16.62 14.20 14.70
N PHE A 120 -15.69 15.14 14.95
CA PHE A 120 -14.47 15.26 14.17
C PHE A 120 -13.63 13.99 14.24
N MET A 121 -13.36 13.45 15.43
CA MET A 121 -12.55 12.24 15.61
C MET A 121 -13.18 11.03 14.94
N LEU A 122 -14.51 10.85 15.07
CA LEU A 122 -15.22 9.77 14.40
C LEU A 122 -15.17 9.90 12.87
N GLY A 123 -15.39 11.11 12.35
CA GLY A 123 -15.31 11.37 10.91
C GLY A 123 -13.90 11.13 10.36
N PHE A 124 -12.88 11.58 11.09
CA PHE A 124 -11.48 11.38 10.70
C PHE A 124 -11.08 9.90 10.75
N ALA A 125 -11.49 9.19 11.80
CA ALA A 125 -11.28 7.74 11.90
C ALA A 125 -11.99 6.97 10.78
N ALA A 126 -13.21 7.39 10.40
CA ALA A 126 -13.94 6.78 9.30
C ALA A 126 -13.23 6.95 7.96
N ILE A 127 -12.63 8.12 7.67
CA ILE A 127 -11.84 8.34 6.44
C ILE A 127 -10.66 7.37 6.40
N ILE A 128 -9.90 7.27 7.49
CA ILE A 128 -8.76 6.35 7.58
C ILE A 128 -9.22 4.90 7.40
N ALA A 129 -10.28 4.49 8.09
CA ALA A 129 -10.80 3.13 7.99
C ALA A 129 -11.26 2.79 6.56
N ILE A 130 -11.93 3.69 5.87
CA ILE A 130 -12.36 3.49 4.47
C ILE A 130 -11.15 3.32 3.55
N ASP A 131 -10.11 4.12 3.72
CA ASP A 131 -8.88 4.03 2.92
C ASP A 131 -8.15 2.72 3.17
N GLU A 132 -7.93 2.35 4.42
CA GLU A 132 -7.27 1.09 4.80
C GLU A 132 -8.06 -0.15 4.37
N ILE A 133 -9.39 -0.17 4.53
CA ILE A 133 -10.24 -1.26 4.09
C ILE A 133 -10.17 -1.42 2.57
N LYS A 134 -10.17 -0.31 1.82
CA LYS A 134 -10.05 -0.34 0.36
C LYS A 134 -8.72 -0.95 -0.10
N VAL A 135 -7.63 -0.61 0.60
CA VAL A 135 -6.30 -1.20 0.33
C VAL A 135 -6.28 -2.66 0.73
N ALA A 136 -6.74 -2.99 1.94
CA ALA A 136 -6.78 -4.34 2.46
C ALA A 136 -7.60 -5.29 1.56
N ALA A 137 -8.75 -4.85 1.05
CA ALA A 137 -9.60 -5.64 0.17
C ALA A 137 -8.95 -6.05 -1.16
N LYS A 138 -7.88 -5.37 -1.58
CA LYS A 138 -7.11 -5.79 -2.76
C LYS A 138 -6.19 -6.98 -2.49
N TYR A 139 -5.75 -7.13 -1.24
CA TYR A 139 -4.79 -8.14 -0.84
C TYR A 139 -5.42 -9.29 -0.05
N LEU A 140 -6.58 -9.04 0.57
CA LEU A 140 -7.31 -9.98 1.43
C LEU A 140 -8.74 -10.17 0.90
N ASN A 141 -8.86 -10.55 -0.38
CA ASN A 141 -10.11 -10.95 -1.00
C ASN A 141 -10.21 -12.48 -1.09
N GLU A 142 -11.38 -12.98 -1.40
CA GLU A 142 -11.64 -14.44 -1.47
C GLU A 142 -10.71 -15.16 -2.46
N GLU A 143 -10.27 -14.48 -3.53
CA GLU A 143 -9.36 -15.04 -4.54
C GLU A 143 -7.94 -15.32 -3.99
N ASN A 144 -7.57 -14.67 -2.89
CA ASN A 144 -6.27 -14.85 -2.24
C ASN A 144 -6.29 -15.92 -1.14
N TYR A 145 -7.43 -16.48 -0.84
CA TYR A 145 -7.56 -17.61 0.10
C TYR A 145 -7.66 -18.92 -0.68
N LYS A 146 -6.98 -19.92 -0.17
CA LYS A 146 -7.08 -21.30 -0.65
C LYS A 146 -7.98 -22.08 0.28
N ASP A 147 -8.64 -23.11 -0.23
CA ASP A 147 -9.35 -24.07 0.60
C ASP A 147 -8.39 -24.75 1.58
N GLU A 148 -8.85 -25.03 2.79
CA GLU A 148 -8.05 -25.65 3.86
C GLU A 148 -7.43 -26.98 3.38
N ALA A 149 -8.17 -27.78 2.63
CA ALA A 149 -7.68 -29.03 2.09
C ALA A 149 -6.53 -28.85 1.09
N ASP A 150 -6.59 -27.83 0.25
CA ASP A 150 -5.53 -27.50 -0.71
C ASP A 150 -4.29 -26.99 0.02
N TYR A 151 -4.49 -26.18 1.06
CA TYR A 151 -3.42 -25.68 1.90
C TYR A 151 -2.73 -26.79 2.69
N GLU A 152 -3.48 -27.72 3.28
CA GLU A 152 -2.93 -28.88 3.97
C GLU A 152 -2.15 -29.81 3.03
N MET A 153 -2.64 -30.00 1.79
CA MET A 153 -1.97 -30.80 0.77
C MET A 153 -0.65 -30.14 0.31
N GLU A 154 -0.63 -28.81 0.19
CA GLU A 154 0.57 -28.05 -0.17
C GLU A 154 1.64 -28.11 0.95
N LEU A 155 1.20 -28.13 2.20
CA LEU A 155 2.06 -28.23 3.39
C LEU A 155 2.35 -29.68 3.81
N ALA A 156 1.79 -30.69 3.12
CA ALA A 156 2.06 -32.10 3.47
C ALA A 156 3.57 -32.41 3.39
N PRO A 157 4.14 -33.09 4.39
CA PRO A 157 5.55 -33.44 4.38
C PRO A 157 5.83 -34.42 3.24
N ARG A 158 6.87 -34.16 2.47
CA ARG A 158 7.35 -35.06 1.43
C ARG A 158 8.07 -36.27 2.07
N GLU A 159 8.28 -37.33 1.32
CA GLU A 159 9.00 -38.50 1.82
C GLU A 159 10.41 -38.15 2.34
N VAL A 160 11.08 -37.18 1.70
CA VAL A 160 12.41 -36.71 2.14
C VAL A 160 12.31 -35.96 3.47
N ASP A 161 11.27 -35.15 3.69
CA ASP A 161 11.06 -34.43 4.95
C ASP A 161 10.81 -35.42 6.09
N ALA A 162 10.06 -36.49 5.83
CA ALA A 162 9.80 -37.56 6.79
C ALA A 162 11.10 -38.37 7.14
N GLN A 163 12.08 -38.40 6.25
CA GLN A 163 13.39 -39.01 6.53
C GLN A 163 14.29 -38.08 7.34
N ILE A 164 14.34 -36.80 6.98
CA ILE A 164 15.11 -35.77 7.69
C ILE A 164 14.66 -35.64 9.14
N LEU A 165 13.34 -35.65 9.37
CA LEU A 165 12.74 -35.56 10.71
C LEU A 165 13.09 -36.77 11.64
N LYS A 166 13.68 -37.85 11.12
CA LYS A 166 14.22 -38.94 11.94
C LYS A 166 15.57 -38.63 12.54
N ASP A 167 16.25 -37.58 12.07
CA ASP A 167 17.50 -37.14 12.64
C ASP A 167 17.22 -36.54 14.04
N THR A 168 17.92 -37.04 15.02
CA THR A 168 17.81 -36.65 16.43
C THR A 168 18.77 -35.52 16.82
N ASP A 169 19.64 -35.07 15.90
CA ASP A 169 20.53 -33.92 16.15
C ASP A 169 19.70 -32.65 16.30
N PRO A 170 19.73 -31.94 17.45
CA PRO A 170 18.96 -30.71 17.63
C PRO A 170 19.50 -29.52 16.81
N TYR A 171 20.65 -29.65 16.19
CA TYR A 171 21.34 -28.59 15.46
C TYR A 171 21.43 -28.84 13.94
N TYR A 172 20.74 -29.86 13.41
CA TYR A 172 20.72 -30.06 11.97
C TYR A 172 20.13 -28.85 11.22
N ARG A 173 20.59 -28.63 10.02
CA ARG A 173 20.10 -27.59 9.12
C ARG A 173 19.77 -28.22 7.78
N VAL A 174 18.64 -27.83 7.23
CA VAL A 174 18.19 -28.27 5.91
C VAL A 174 18.30 -27.14 4.92
N LEU A 175 18.86 -27.42 3.75
CA LEU A 175 18.84 -26.53 2.59
C LEU A 175 18.14 -27.26 1.45
N ASP A 176 16.95 -26.84 1.13
CA ASP A 176 16.19 -27.36 0.00
C ASP A 176 16.52 -26.54 -1.26
N LEU A 177 17.18 -27.18 -2.22
CA LEU A 177 17.55 -26.59 -3.50
C LEU A 177 16.50 -26.84 -4.60
N THR A 178 15.44 -27.59 -4.29
CA THR A 178 14.35 -27.88 -5.24
C THR A 178 13.31 -26.77 -5.29
N ARG A 179 13.36 -25.84 -4.35
CA ARG A 179 12.45 -24.69 -4.20
C ARG A 179 13.23 -23.39 -4.05
N ALA A 180 12.53 -22.26 -4.20
CA ALA A 180 13.11 -20.95 -3.98
C ALA A 180 13.38 -20.73 -2.48
N THR A 181 14.62 -20.88 -2.07
CA THR A 181 15.07 -20.93 -0.66
C THR A 181 14.63 -19.73 0.19
N PHE A 182 14.40 -18.56 -0.43
CA PHE A 182 14.03 -17.32 0.26
C PHE A 182 12.59 -16.90 0.05
N GLU A 183 11.84 -17.60 -0.80
CA GLU A 183 10.45 -17.25 -1.18
C GLU A 183 9.45 -18.31 -0.74
N ASP A 184 9.92 -19.45 -0.18
CA ASP A 184 9.11 -20.58 0.23
C ASP A 184 9.22 -20.82 1.74
N ALA A 185 8.09 -20.82 2.44
CA ALA A 185 8.03 -21.04 3.89
C ALA A 185 7.96 -22.52 4.29
N ILE A 186 7.77 -23.46 3.35
CA ILE A 186 7.56 -24.88 3.65
C ILE A 186 8.75 -25.50 4.36
N GLN A 187 9.96 -25.08 3.97
CA GLN A 187 11.19 -25.57 4.62
C GLN A 187 11.22 -25.20 6.10
N SER A 188 10.88 -23.95 6.44
CA SER A 188 10.83 -23.50 7.83
C SER A 188 9.62 -24.04 8.61
N TYR A 189 8.59 -24.52 7.91
CA TYR A 189 7.43 -25.14 8.52
C TYR A 189 7.76 -26.55 9.04
N HIS A 190 8.51 -27.35 8.29
CA HIS A 190 8.85 -28.73 8.65
C HIS A 190 10.16 -28.86 9.42
N HIS A 191 11.10 -27.94 9.24
CA HIS A 191 12.45 -28.04 9.80
C HIS A 191 12.77 -26.79 10.63
N LYS A 192 13.49 -27.00 11.72
CA LYS A 192 13.90 -25.92 12.63
C LYS A 192 15.18 -25.25 12.16
#